data_5a7a3eebef694181e5c62b7dd3b106f7
#
_entry.id   5a7a3eebef694181e5c62b7dd3b106f7
#
_cell.length_a   1.000
_cell.length_b   1.000
_cell.length_c   1.000
_cell.angle_alpha   90.00
_cell.angle_beta   90.00
_cell.angle_gamma   90.00
#
_symmetry.space_group_name_H-M   'P 1'
#
loop_
_entity.id
_entity.type
_entity.pdbx_description
1 polymer ?
#
loop_
_entity_poly.entity_id
_entity_poly.type
_entity_poly.pdbx_seq_one_letter_code
_entity_poly.pdbx_strand_id
1 'polypeptide(L)'
;MSEATPKNGDIRRTRVIADVDYDKAGKQFGFLRVPNSNNDSAWGAVAIPIVVVKNGSGPTLLLTAGTHGDEYEGQIALHDLTRDIDPAAVQGRVIILPAHHFPACLAGTRTSPIDGRDINRTFPGDDKGTFAQILASYVTHFLLPMADAVMDLHSGGRSLECMPCTMSHILDDAKTMARTIEFARAFGAPMHIMSREVDGSGTFQSACEERGILAMSSELGGGNRVDLGGLRITERGVRNLLAFLGICEGSIAPAESPTSFWMLPDADCYHFAPASGIYRPFYPLNSQVKVGEPAGAIYDIAEPAKPPTIVTFKRSGLLWTTRGQGRIATGDASAVVIVPRN
;
A
#
# COMPACT_ATOMS: atom_id res chain seq x y z
N MET A 1 15.53 23.44 22.03
CA MET A 1 16.89 23.56 21.53
C MET A 1 17.59 22.24 21.78
N SER A 2 17.69 21.42 20.78
CA SER A 2 18.65 20.31 20.72
C SER A 2 18.71 19.92 19.25
N GLU A 3 19.72 20.41 18.59
CA GLU A 3 20.12 20.00 17.24
C GLU A 3 20.51 18.51 17.30
N ALA A 4 19.72 17.69 16.65
CA ALA A 4 20.11 16.31 16.35
C ALA A 4 20.96 16.30 15.08
N THR A 5 22.22 16.76 15.20
CA THR A 5 23.26 16.45 14.22
C THR A 5 23.52 14.94 14.25
N PRO A 6 23.50 14.21 13.14
CA PRO A 6 23.87 12.81 13.13
C PRO A 6 25.32 12.67 13.59
N LYS A 7 25.53 11.91 14.66
CA LYS A 7 26.86 11.60 15.17
C LYS A 7 27.65 10.82 14.11
N ASN A 8 28.81 11.31 13.80
CA ASN A 8 29.89 10.76 12.99
C ASN A 8 29.91 9.24 12.86
N GLY A 9 29.92 8.74 11.62
CA GLY A 9 30.52 7.45 11.31
C GLY A 9 30.10 6.82 10.00
N ASP A 10 28.87 6.99 9.53
CA ASP A 10 28.46 6.40 8.26
C ASP A 10 27.71 7.43 7.42
N ILE A 11 28.44 8.10 6.52
CA ILE A 11 27.81 8.72 5.35
C ILE A 11 27.28 7.53 4.53
N ARG A 12 26.02 7.13 4.79
CA ARG A 12 25.36 6.11 3.99
C ARG A 12 25.35 6.61 2.55
N ARG A 13 26.19 6.01 1.72
CA ARG A 13 26.26 6.33 0.31
C ARG A 13 25.03 5.73 -0.33
N THR A 14 24.26 6.53 -1.05
CA THR A 14 23.18 6.04 -1.91
C THR A 14 23.55 6.23 -3.38
N ARG A 15 23.05 5.32 -4.22
CA ARG A 15 23.15 5.43 -5.68
C ARG A 15 22.00 6.24 -6.27
N VAL A 16 20.97 6.55 -5.47
CA VAL A 16 19.81 7.36 -5.89
C VAL A 16 20.13 8.83 -5.73
N ILE A 17 19.84 9.62 -6.77
CA ILE A 17 19.97 11.07 -6.76
C ILE A 17 18.56 11.66 -6.66
N ALA A 18 18.30 12.47 -5.63
CA ALA A 18 17.06 13.23 -5.50
C ALA A 18 17.21 14.62 -6.11
N ASP A 19 16.28 15.01 -7.00
CA ASP A 19 16.23 16.34 -7.61
C ASP A 19 15.53 17.38 -6.71
N VAL A 20 15.16 17.00 -5.49
CA VAL A 20 14.47 17.83 -4.50
C VAL A 20 15.31 18.05 -3.26
N ASP A 21 15.11 19.19 -2.62
CA ASP A 21 15.65 19.50 -1.30
C ASP A 21 14.52 19.31 -0.26
N TYR A 22 14.67 18.33 0.63
CA TYR A 22 13.66 17.96 1.62
C TYR A 22 13.41 19.05 2.67
N ASP A 23 14.31 20.00 2.85
CA ASP A 23 14.23 21.05 3.85
C ASP A 23 13.88 22.44 3.28
N LYS A 24 13.91 22.59 1.96
CA LYS A 24 13.55 23.83 1.29
C LYS A 24 12.05 24.10 1.37
N ALA A 25 11.68 25.27 1.88
CA ALA A 25 10.31 25.72 1.96
C ALA A 25 9.65 25.87 0.57
N GLY A 26 8.36 25.64 0.50
CA GLY A 26 7.55 25.69 -0.71
C GLY A 26 7.17 24.29 -1.23
N LYS A 27 6.66 24.26 -2.45
CA LYS A 27 6.31 23.02 -3.17
C LYS A 27 7.33 22.78 -4.28
N GLN A 28 7.92 21.59 -4.29
CA GLN A 28 8.92 21.18 -5.26
C GLN A 28 8.44 19.92 -5.98
N PHE A 29 8.58 19.91 -7.30
CA PHE A 29 8.42 18.74 -8.16
C PHE A 29 9.79 18.31 -8.64
N GLY A 30 10.11 17.04 -8.54
CA GLY A 30 11.38 16.48 -8.97
C GLY A 30 11.33 14.97 -9.15
N PHE A 31 12.49 14.35 -9.18
CA PHE A 31 12.62 12.92 -9.40
C PHE A 31 13.63 12.30 -8.43
N LEU A 32 13.39 11.06 -8.07
CA LEU A 32 14.41 10.15 -7.57
C LEU A 32 14.99 9.42 -8.78
N ARG A 33 16.25 9.67 -9.10
CA ARG A 33 16.97 9.04 -10.22
C ARG A 33 17.66 7.80 -9.73
N VAL A 34 17.08 6.64 -10.03
CA VAL A 34 17.64 5.32 -9.71
C VAL A 34 18.45 4.83 -10.91
N PRO A 35 19.74 4.52 -10.76
CA PRO A 35 20.58 4.04 -11.86
C PRO A 35 19.98 2.79 -12.51
N ASN A 36 19.92 2.81 -13.84
CA ASN A 36 19.44 1.70 -14.66
C ASN A 36 20.19 1.65 -15.98
N SER A 37 21.33 0.95 -16.01
CA SER A 37 22.06 0.68 -17.25
C SER A 37 21.35 -0.42 -18.02
N ASN A 38 21.02 -0.15 -19.28
CA ASN A 38 20.32 -1.09 -20.17
C ASN A 38 20.83 -0.98 -21.62
N ASN A 39 20.28 -1.77 -22.53
CA ASN A 39 20.73 -1.80 -23.92
C ASN A 39 20.61 -0.45 -24.65
N ASP A 40 19.65 0.39 -24.27
CA ASP A 40 19.40 1.67 -24.91
C ASP A 40 20.18 2.81 -24.27
N SER A 41 20.69 2.62 -23.03
CA SER A 41 21.42 3.64 -22.28
C SER A 41 22.39 3.04 -21.27
N ALA A 42 23.68 3.19 -21.54
CA ALA A 42 24.75 2.73 -20.64
C ALA A 42 24.78 3.50 -19.30
N TRP A 43 24.37 4.76 -19.30
CA TRP A 43 24.34 5.67 -18.14
C TRP A 43 22.92 6.08 -17.77
N GLY A 44 21.95 5.23 -18.08
CA GLY A 44 20.54 5.48 -17.85
C GLY A 44 20.18 5.53 -16.37
N ALA A 45 19.07 6.22 -16.09
CA ALA A 45 18.40 6.19 -14.79
C ALA A 45 16.88 6.20 -14.99
N VAL A 46 16.17 5.53 -14.12
CA VAL A 46 14.72 5.68 -13.99
C VAL A 46 14.43 6.89 -13.11
N ALA A 47 13.65 7.83 -13.62
CA ALA A 47 13.24 9.05 -12.92
C ALA A 47 11.86 8.83 -12.26
N ILE A 48 11.86 8.52 -10.96
CA ILE A 48 10.64 8.28 -10.18
C ILE A 48 10.11 9.63 -9.70
N PRO A 49 8.85 10.00 -9.99
CA PRO A 49 8.30 11.29 -9.59
C PRO A 49 8.19 11.40 -8.06
N ILE A 50 8.63 12.53 -7.53
CA ILE A 50 8.51 12.90 -6.12
C ILE A 50 8.06 14.34 -5.99
N VAL A 51 7.19 14.59 -5.03
CA VAL A 51 6.80 15.96 -4.64
C VAL A 51 7.09 16.17 -3.16
N VAL A 52 7.71 17.29 -2.83
CA VAL A 52 7.97 17.72 -1.46
C VAL A 52 7.27 19.05 -1.22
N VAL A 53 6.39 19.08 -0.23
CA VAL A 53 5.75 20.30 0.23
C VAL A 53 6.20 20.56 1.66
N LYS A 54 6.86 21.67 1.91
CA LYS A 54 7.40 22.03 3.22
C LYS A 54 7.06 23.47 3.58
N ASN A 55 6.56 23.68 4.78
CA ASN A 55 6.43 25.01 5.38
C ASN A 55 6.48 24.91 6.91
N GLY A 56 7.17 25.85 7.53
CA GLY A 56 7.35 25.87 8.99
C GLY A 56 8.00 24.62 9.58
N SER A 57 7.79 24.43 10.87
CA SER A 57 8.20 23.26 11.64
C SER A 57 6.95 22.44 11.99
N GLY A 58 7.05 21.12 11.94
CA GLY A 58 5.93 20.22 12.22
C GLY A 58 6.23 18.81 11.76
N PRO A 59 5.25 17.90 11.86
CA PRO A 59 5.44 16.50 11.47
C PRO A 59 5.62 16.33 9.96
N THR A 60 6.18 15.18 9.60
CA THR A 60 6.35 14.75 8.22
C THR A 60 5.45 13.56 7.93
N LEU A 61 4.59 13.70 6.91
CA LEU A 61 3.82 12.60 6.34
C LEU A 61 4.44 12.15 5.02
N LEU A 62 4.79 10.87 4.93
CA LEU A 62 5.16 10.22 3.67
C LEU A 62 3.93 9.51 3.10
N LEU A 63 3.54 9.90 1.90
CA LEU A 63 2.45 9.31 1.12
C LEU A 63 3.02 8.57 -0.08
N THR A 64 2.70 7.30 -0.22
CA THR A 64 3.11 6.47 -1.34
C THR A 64 1.92 5.82 -2.02
N ALA A 65 1.98 5.66 -3.34
CA ALA A 65 1.07 4.89 -4.15
C ALA A 65 1.81 4.27 -5.33
N GLY A 66 1.24 3.25 -5.95
CA GLY A 66 1.90 2.56 -7.04
C GLY A 66 3.11 1.75 -6.57
N THR A 67 3.11 1.29 -5.33
CA THR A 67 3.99 0.23 -4.83
C THR A 67 3.78 -1.03 -5.67
N HIS A 68 2.54 -1.30 -6.06
CA HIS A 68 2.21 -2.17 -7.20
C HIS A 68 1.60 -1.30 -8.31
N GLY A 69 2.07 -1.48 -9.55
CA GLY A 69 1.75 -0.57 -10.64
C GLY A 69 0.33 -0.69 -11.21
N ASP A 70 -0.35 -1.80 -10.94
CA ASP A 70 -1.72 -2.09 -11.34
C ASP A 70 -2.77 -1.70 -10.29
N GLU A 71 -2.40 -0.86 -9.29
CA GLU A 71 -3.24 -0.34 -8.21
C GLU A 71 -3.41 1.18 -8.39
N TYR A 72 -4.57 1.63 -8.83
CA TYR A 72 -4.72 2.96 -9.45
C TYR A 72 -5.30 4.05 -8.54
N GLU A 73 -6.16 3.73 -7.58
CA GLU A 73 -6.90 4.70 -6.75
C GLU A 73 -5.95 5.63 -5.99
N GLY A 74 -4.93 5.05 -5.35
CA GLY A 74 -3.89 5.80 -4.64
C GLY A 74 -3.07 6.69 -5.56
N GLN A 75 -2.69 6.18 -6.76
CA GLN A 75 -1.92 6.95 -7.74
C GLN A 75 -2.70 8.21 -8.16
N ILE A 76 -3.98 8.06 -8.52
CA ILE A 76 -4.84 9.19 -8.93
C ILE A 76 -4.99 10.20 -7.79
N ALA A 77 -5.37 9.74 -6.59
CA ALA A 77 -5.58 10.61 -5.44
C ALA A 77 -4.33 11.40 -5.07
N LEU A 78 -3.14 10.80 -5.14
CA LEU A 78 -1.88 11.50 -4.87
C LEU A 78 -1.50 12.47 -5.99
N HIS A 79 -1.77 12.15 -7.25
CA HIS A 79 -1.58 13.11 -8.35
C HIS A 79 -2.48 14.35 -8.17
N ASP A 80 -3.74 14.16 -7.77
CA ASP A 80 -4.65 15.27 -7.49
C ASP A 80 -4.18 16.08 -6.27
N LEU A 81 -3.80 15.41 -5.18
CA LEU A 81 -3.26 16.09 -4.01
C LEU A 81 -2.02 16.93 -4.35
N THR A 82 -1.11 16.44 -5.20
CA THR A 82 0.10 17.21 -5.58
C THR A 82 -0.22 18.53 -6.29
N ARG A 83 -1.31 18.59 -7.03
CA ARG A 83 -1.78 19.83 -7.67
C ARG A 83 -2.45 20.77 -6.67
N ASP A 84 -3.33 20.21 -5.84
CA ASP A 84 -4.23 20.96 -5.00
C ASP A 84 -3.60 21.50 -3.70
N ILE A 85 -2.61 20.79 -3.14
CA ILE A 85 -2.03 21.18 -1.85
C ILE A 85 -1.32 22.53 -1.93
N ASP A 86 -1.81 23.49 -1.14
CA ASP A 86 -1.19 24.81 -1.01
C ASP A 86 -0.02 24.73 0.00
N PRO A 87 1.22 25.05 -0.40
CA PRO A 87 2.33 25.06 0.53
C PRO A 87 2.15 26.06 1.69
N ALA A 88 1.39 27.11 1.52
CA ALA A 88 1.11 28.08 2.59
C ALA A 88 0.21 27.51 3.70
N ALA A 89 -0.60 26.49 3.37
CA ALA A 89 -1.47 25.80 4.33
C ALA A 89 -0.78 24.67 5.08
N VAL A 90 0.49 24.34 4.75
CA VAL A 90 1.24 23.25 5.38
C VAL A 90 2.01 23.74 6.59
N GLN A 91 1.97 22.98 7.68
CA GLN A 91 2.83 23.12 8.86
C GLN A 91 3.62 21.82 9.04
N GLY A 92 4.88 21.80 8.63
CA GLY A 92 5.70 20.61 8.58
C GLY A 92 6.07 20.20 7.16
N ARG A 93 5.94 18.92 6.83
CA ARG A 93 6.38 18.38 5.52
C ARG A 93 5.46 17.28 5.02
N VAL A 94 5.19 17.30 3.73
CA VAL A 94 4.54 16.19 3.02
C VAL A 94 5.46 15.75 1.90
N ILE A 95 5.83 14.46 1.91
CA ILE A 95 6.61 13.81 0.86
C ILE A 95 5.66 12.88 0.12
N ILE A 96 5.54 13.03 -1.20
CA ILE A 96 4.57 12.29 -2.01
C ILE A 96 5.30 11.55 -3.13
N LEU A 97 5.14 10.23 -3.18
CA LEU A 97 5.55 9.34 -4.26
C LEU A 97 4.30 8.78 -4.94
N PRO A 98 3.71 9.46 -5.93
CA PRO A 98 2.43 9.04 -6.53
C PRO A 98 2.56 7.79 -7.41
N ALA A 99 3.78 7.43 -7.79
CA ALA A 99 4.13 6.25 -8.57
C ALA A 99 5.44 5.67 -8.02
N HIS A 100 5.39 5.13 -6.80
CA HIS A 100 6.55 4.68 -6.03
C HIS A 100 7.40 3.68 -6.83
N HIS A 101 6.78 2.63 -7.35
CA HIS A 101 7.44 1.63 -8.20
C HIS A 101 7.23 1.96 -9.69
N PHE A 102 7.74 3.12 -10.11
CA PHE A 102 7.44 3.76 -11.39
C PHE A 102 7.48 2.84 -12.62
N PRO A 103 8.46 1.92 -12.81
CA PRO A 103 8.44 1.00 -13.95
C PRO A 103 7.24 0.05 -13.94
N ALA A 104 6.83 -0.42 -12.75
CA ALA A 104 5.63 -1.23 -12.59
C ALA A 104 4.36 -0.42 -12.90
N CYS A 105 4.31 0.86 -12.46
CA CYS A 105 3.19 1.77 -12.76
C CYS A 105 3.04 2.00 -14.27
N LEU A 106 4.14 2.24 -14.99
CA LEU A 106 4.11 2.41 -16.45
C LEU A 106 3.65 1.14 -17.19
N ALA A 107 4.00 -0.04 -16.64
CA ALA A 107 3.61 -1.32 -17.22
C ALA A 107 2.20 -1.77 -16.80
N GLY A 108 1.60 -1.17 -15.77
CA GLY A 108 0.34 -1.62 -15.16
C GLY A 108 0.47 -3.03 -14.59
N THR A 109 1.57 -3.31 -13.89
CA THR A 109 1.89 -4.64 -13.35
C THR A 109 2.24 -4.57 -11.87
N ARG A 110 2.03 -5.67 -11.15
CA ARG A 110 2.41 -5.78 -9.74
C ARG A 110 3.92 -5.66 -9.55
N THR A 111 4.70 -6.34 -10.37
CA THR A 111 6.15 -6.41 -10.28
C THR A 111 6.84 -5.53 -11.31
N SER A 112 8.09 -5.14 -11.05
CA SER A 112 8.89 -4.35 -11.99
C SER A 112 9.24 -5.16 -13.24
N PRO A 113 9.06 -4.61 -14.46
CA PRO A 113 9.56 -5.24 -15.67
C PRO A 113 11.10 -5.19 -15.79
N ILE A 114 11.79 -4.40 -14.94
CA ILE A 114 13.25 -4.29 -14.95
C ILE A 114 13.92 -5.48 -14.29
N ASP A 115 13.42 -5.92 -13.14
CA ASP A 115 14.05 -6.98 -12.34
C ASP A 115 13.08 -8.07 -11.85
N GLY A 116 11.80 -8.00 -12.25
CA GLY A 116 10.76 -8.97 -11.90
C GLY A 116 10.32 -8.95 -10.44
N ARG A 117 10.84 -8.02 -9.63
CA ARG A 117 10.61 -8.01 -8.19
C ARG A 117 9.32 -7.28 -7.80
N ASP A 118 8.68 -7.81 -6.77
CA ASP A 118 7.71 -7.10 -5.95
C ASP A 118 8.47 -6.26 -4.92
N ILE A 119 8.40 -4.93 -5.04
CA ILE A 119 9.11 -4.04 -4.13
C ILE A 119 8.62 -4.21 -2.68
N ASN A 120 7.33 -4.53 -2.49
CA ASN A 120 6.74 -4.77 -1.17
C ASN A 120 7.10 -6.15 -0.56
N ARG A 121 8.10 -6.83 -1.13
CA ARG A 121 8.78 -8.01 -0.59
C ARG A 121 10.30 -7.83 -0.58
N THR A 122 10.75 -6.57 -0.69
CA THR A 122 12.17 -6.24 -0.95
C THR A 122 12.77 -5.37 0.17
N PHE A 123 11.96 -4.79 1.05
CA PHE A 123 12.42 -3.97 2.18
C PHE A 123 13.23 -4.80 3.21
N PRO A 124 14.27 -4.23 3.82
CA PRO A 124 14.73 -2.84 3.78
C PRO A 124 15.53 -2.46 2.53
N GLY A 125 15.72 -3.35 1.58
CA GLY A 125 16.48 -3.12 0.35
C GLY A 125 17.99 -3.33 0.49
N ASP A 126 18.68 -3.13 -0.64
CA ASP A 126 20.15 -3.20 -0.73
C ASP A 126 20.62 -2.17 -1.78
N ASP A 127 21.46 -1.21 -1.38
CA ASP A 127 21.99 -0.18 -2.29
C ASP A 127 22.90 -0.76 -3.40
N LYS A 128 23.38 -1.98 -3.23
CA LYS A 128 24.19 -2.72 -4.22
C LYS A 128 23.37 -3.74 -5.02
N GLY A 129 22.09 -3.87 -4.72
CA GLY A 129 21.19 -4.87 -5.29
C GLY A 129 20.60 -4.50 -6.64
N THR A 130 19.46 -5.11 -6.95
CA THR A 130 18.68 -4.84 -8.16
C THR A 130 17.93 -3.50 -8.07
N PHE A 131 17.24 -3.10 -9.14
CA PHE A 131 16.49 -1.84 -9.19
C PHE A 131 15.54 -1.65 -7.99
N ALA A 132 14.68 -2.64 -7.73
CA ALA A 132 13.73 -2.56 -6.61
C ALA A 132 14.44 -2.55 -5.24
N GLN A 133 15.57 -3.27 -5.11
CA GLN A 133 16.36 -3.28 -3.87
C GLN A 133 17.04 -1.92 -3.61
N ILE A 134 17.56 -1.26 -4.64
CA ILE A 134 18.16 0.07 -4.53
C ILE A 134 17.10 1.10 -4.12
N LEU A 135 15.92 1.05 -4.75
CA LEU A 135 14.80 1.94 -4.42
C LEU A 135 14.31 1.72 -2.98
N ALA A 136 14.05 0.47 -2.59
CA ALA A 136 13.64 0.12 -1.22
C ALA A 136 14.69 0.56 -0.18
N SER A 137 15.99 0.40 -0.49
CA SER A 137 17.08 0.89 0.36
C SER A 137 17.06 2.39 0.53
N TYR A 138 16.82 3.15 -0.55
CA TYR A 138 16.70 4.61 -0.47
C TYR A 138 15.52 5.03 0.41
N VAL A 139 14.35 4.46 0.18
CA VAL A 139 13.16 4.74 0.99
C VAL A 139 13.44 4.46 2.47
N THR A 140 13.98 3.29 2.75
CA THR A 140 14.25 2.83 4.13
C THR A 140 15.28 3.68 4.86
N HIS A 141 16.32 4.13 4.17
CA HIS A 141 17.46 4.77 4.83
C HIS A 141 17.50 6.28 4.68
N PHE A 142 16.71 6.85 3.77
CA PHE A 142 16.69 8.30 3.52
C PHE A 142 15.30 8.92 3.73
N LEU A 143 14.21 8.27 3.29
CA LEU A 143 12.87 8.84 3.47
C LEU A 143 12.26 8.50 4.82
N LEU A 144 12.31 7.23 5.26
CA LEU A 144 11.73 6.82 6.54
C LEU A 144 12.32 7.55 7.75
N PRO A 145 13.64 7.84 7.84
CA PRO A 145 14.17 8.61 8.98
C PRO A 145 13.61 10.03 9.10
N MET A 146 13.00 10.58 8.05
CA MET A 146 12.35 11.87 8.07
C MET A 146 10.87 11.82 8.42
N ALA A 147 10.24 10.63 8.34
CA ALA A 147 8.79 10.47 8.45
C ALA A 147 8.34 10.24 9.90
N ASP A 148 7.34 10.98 10.35
CA ASP A 148 6.61 10.73 11.58
C ASP A 148 5.43 9.78 11.36
N ALA A 149 4.88 9.81 10.14
CA ALA A 149 3.82 8.90 9.70
C ALA A 149 3.97 8.52 8.21
N VAL A 150 3.47 7.34 7.87
CA VAL A 150 3.45 6.79 6.50
C VAL A 150 2.06 6.27 6.17
N MET A 151 1.59 6.58 4.97
CA MET A 151 0.43 5.95 4.37
C MET A 151 0.79 5.40 3.00
N ASP A 152 0.75 4.06 2.85
CA ASP A 152 0.98 3.37 1.58
C ASP A 152 -0.36 2.94 0.97
N LEU A 153 -0.70 3.52 -0.16
CA LEU A 153 -2.02 3.36 -0.79
C LEU A 153 -2.00 2.21 -1.78
N HIS A 154 -2.65 1.12 -1.40
CA HIS A 154 -2.83 -0.11 -2.18
C HIS A 154 -4.27 -0.32 -2.61
N SER A 155 -4.45 -1.22 -3.56
CA SER A 155 -5.71 -1.86 -3.98
C SER A 155 -5.46 -3.33 -4.33
N GLY A 156 -6.52 -4.08 -4.66
CA GLY A 156 -6.39 -5.48 -5.07
C GLY A 156 -5.69 -5.71 -6.42
N GLY A 157 -5.37 -4.63 -7.15
CA GLY A 157 -4.71 -4.67 -8.43
C GLY A 157 -5.46 -5.53 -9.44
N ARG A 158 -4.72 -6.27 -10.26
CA ARG A 158 -5.28 -7.17 -11.27
C ARG A 158 -5.81 -8.47 -10.70
N SER A 159 -5.20 -8.96 -9.61
CA SER A 159 -5.44 -10.32 -9.11
C SER A 159 -6.65 -10.43 -8.18
N LEU A 160 -6.94 -9.37 -7.44
CA LEU A 160 -7.98 -9.35 -6.41
C LEU A 160 -8.95 -8.18 -6.61
N GLU A 161 -10.15 -8.33 -6.11
CA GLU A 161 -11.13 -7.27 -5.89
C GLU A 161 -11.45 -7.23 -4.40
N CYS A 162 -11.22 -6.07 -3.76
CA CYS A 162 -11.32 -5.89 -2.33
C CYS A 162 -12.42 -4.89 -1.98
N MET A 163 -13.12 -5.09 -0.88
CA MET A 163 -13.89 -4.03 -0.27
C MET A 163 -12.93 -2.97 0.29
N PRO A 164 -13.19 -1.66 0.05
CA PRO A 164 -12.29 -0.59 0.49
C PRO A 164 -12.05 -0.60 2.00
N CYS A 165 -10.79 -0.65 2.39
CA CYS A 165 -10.36 -0.65 3.78
C CYS A 165 -9.00 -0.01 3.98
N THR A 166 -8.64 0.27 5.24
CA THR A 166 -7.27 0.45 5.68
C THR A 166 -6.79 -0.82 6.39
N MET A 167 -5.46 -1.01 6.42
CA MET A 167 -4.84 -2.18 7.06
C MET A 167 -3.67 -1.78 7.95
N SER A 168 -3.47 -2.52 9.03
CA SER A 168 -2.27 -2.43 9.87
C SER A 168 -1.92 -3.78 10.49
N HIS A 169 -0.68 -3.91 10.94
CA HIS A 169 -0.31 -5.03 11.79
C HIS A 169 -0.84 -4.82 13.23
N ILE A 170 -0.98 -5.93 13.95
CA ILE A 170 -1.24 -5.92 15.39
C ILE A 170 0.11 -5.74 16.08
N LEU A 171 0.30 -4.59 16.71
CA LEU A 171 1.54 -4.24 17.40
C LEU A 171 1.43 -4.58 18.88
N ASP A 172 2.54 -5.05 19.47
CA ASP A 172 2.60 -5.39 20.89
C ASP A 172 2.59 -4.14 21.79
N ASP A 173 3.12 -3.01 21.31
CA ASP A 173 3.03 -1.74 22.03
C ASP A 173 1.62 -1.15 21.97
N ALA A 174 0.93 -1.18 23.10
CA ALA A 174 -0.46 -0.72 23.22
C ALA A 174 -0.64 0.77 22.88
N LYS A 175 0.36 1.61 23.12
CA LYS A 175 0.31 3.05 22.83
C LYS A 175 0.36 3.28 21.31
N THR A 176 1.30 2.63 20.62
CA THR A 176 1.42 2.69 19.16
C THR A 176 0.18 2.11 18.50
N MET A 177 -0.32 0.96 19.00
CA MET A 177 -1.55 0.35 18.49
C MET A 177 -2.77 1.27 18.64
N ALA A 178 -2.92 1.94 19.79
CA ALA A 178 -4.01 2.92 19.99
C ALA A 178 -3.92 4.07 19.00
N ARG A 179 -2.71 4.60 18.77
CA ARG A 179 -2.49 5.68 17.78
C ARG A 179 -2.76 5.22 16.34
N THR A 180 -2.41 3.99 16.00
CA THR A 180 -2.75 3.38 14.67
C THR A 180 -4.26 3.30 14.47
N ILE A 181 -5.01 2.93 15.50
CA ILE A 181 -6.48 2.90 15.47
C ILE A 181 -7.07 4.31 15.26
N GLU A 182 -6.51 5.33 15.93
CA GLU A 182 -6.91 6.73 15.73
C GLU A 182 -6.60 7.20 14.31
N PHE A 183 -5.45 6.84 13.77
CA PHE A 183 -5.03 7.14 12.40
C PHE A 183 -5.96 6.50 11.36
N ALA A 184 -6.37 5.24 11.59
CA ALA A 184 -7.35 4.55 10.75
C ALA A 184 -8.74 5.22 10.80
N ARG A 185 -9.19 5.63 11.99
CA ARG A 185 -10.45 6.38 12.15
C ARG A 185 -10.40 7.74 11.46
N ALA A 186 -9.25 8.42 11.55
CA ALA A 186 -9.06 9.70 10.87
C ALA A 186 -9.13 9.53 9.34
N PHE A 187 -8.50 8.53 8.76
CA PHE A 187 -8.61 8.23 7.32
C PHE A 187 -10.06 8.02 6.92
N GLY A 188 -10.83 7.30 7.72
CA GLY A 188 -12.27 7.16 7.56
C GLY A 188 -12.69 6.19 6.45
N ALA A 189 -11.91 5.12 6.19
CA ALA A 189 -12.39 4.01 5.38
C ALA A 189 -13.52 3.25 6.12
N PRO A 190 -14.45 2.59 5.42
CA PRO A 190 -15.56 1.87 6.04
C PRO A 190 -15.10 0.72 6.93
N MET A 191 -13.90 0.21 6.67
CA MET A 191 -13.28 -0.90 7.40
C MET A 191 -11.82 -0.59 7.72
N HIS A 192 -11.36 -1.13 8.86
CA HIS A 192 -9.94 -1.28 9.17
C HIS A 192 -9.66 -2.73 9.52
N ILE A 193 -8.71 -3.35 8.84
CA ILE A 193 -8.38 -4.76 9.00
C ILE A 193 -7.01 -4.86 9.67
N MET A 194 -6.94 -5.64 10.74
CA MET A 194 -5.72 -5.90 11.47
C MET A 194 -5.29 -7.35 11.27
N SER A 195 -4.01 -7.55 11.00
CA SER A 195 -3.41 -8.87 10.89
C SER A 195 -2.13 -8.95 11.71
N ARG A 196 -1.71 -10.16 12.06
CA ARG A 196 -0.29 -10.37 12.34
C ARG A 196 0.44 -10.45 11.02
N GLU A 197 1.71 -10.04 11.00
CA GLU A 197 2.52 -10.21 9.81
C GLU A 197 2.55 -11.69 9.41
N VAL A 198 2.04 -11.99 8.22
CA VAL A 198 1.92 -13.37 7.72
C VAL A 198 3.03 -13.68 6.70
N ASP A 199 3.52 -12.62 6.03
CA ASP A 199 4.43 -12.75 4.88
C ASP A 199 5.92 -12.72 5.29
N GLY A 200 6.22 -12.64 6.57
CA GLY A 200 7.58 -12.42 7.07
C GLY A 200 8.08 -11.00 6.81
N SER A 201 9.36 -10.74 7.11
CA SER A 201 10.01 -9.46 6.85
C SER A 201 10.09 -9.17 5.35
N GLY A 202 10.08 -7.88 4.97
CA GLY A 202 10.28 -7.45 3.58
C GLY A 202 9.18 -6.54 3.04
N THR A 203 8.13 -6.25 3.83
CA THR A 203 7.11 -5.28 3.47
C THR A 203 7.52 -3.85 3.84
N PHE A 204 6.94 -2.88 3.14
CA PHE A 204 7.17 -1.47 3.46
C PHE A 204 6.64 -1.12 4.85
N GLN A 205 5.48 -1.66 5.19
CA GLN A 205 4.86 -1.45 6.50
C GLN A 205 5.77 -1.98 7.64
N SER A 206 6.31 -3.20 7.52
CA SER A 206 7.23 -3.77 8.50
C SER A 206 8.49 -2.92 8.67
N ALA A 207 9.04 -2.39 7.56
CA ALA A 207 10.19 -1.49 7.62
C ALA A 207 9.90 -0.17 8.34
N CYS A 208 8.66 0.33 8.30
CA CYS A 208 8.21 1.48 9.09
C CYS A 208 8.08 1.13 10.58
N GLU A 209 7.44 0.02 10.89
CA GLU A 209 7.15 -0.44 12.25
C GLU A 209 8.44 -0.73 13.04
N GLU A 210 9.43 -1.38 12.40
CA GLU A 210 10.77 -1.60 12.97
C GLU A 210 11.47 -0.30 13.40
N ARG A 211 11.06 0.85 12.86
CA ARG A 211 11.58 2.18 13.17
C ARG A 211 10.68 2.99 14.09
N GLY A 212 9.59 2.40 14.56
CA GLY A 212 8.61 3.06 15.42
C GLY A 212 7.82 4.16 14.71
N ILE A 213 7.73 4.13 13.38
CA ILE A 213 6.99 5.09 12.57
C ILE A 213 5.52 4.67 12.55
N LEU A 214 4.61 5.63 12.73
CA LEU A 214 3.18 5.40 12.58
C LEU A 214 2.87 5.06 11.12
N ALA A 215 2.55 3.80 10.83
CA ALA A 215 2.33 3.32 9.48
C ALA A 215 1.00 2.62 9.29
N MET A 216 0.42 2.80 8.12
CA MET A 216 -0.81 2.15 7.70
C MET A 216 -0.80 1.97 6.18
N SER A 217 -1.44 0.91 5.71
CA SER A 217 -1.72 0.68 4.30
C SER A 217 -3.22 0.66 4.03
N SER A 218 -3.60 0.50 2.78
CA SER A 218 -5.00 0.38 2.34
C SER A 218 -5.18 -0.72 1.31
N GLU A 219 -6.45 -1.10 1.08
CA GLU A 219 -6.92 -1.83 -0.09
C GLU A 219 -8.21 -1.15 -0.57
N LEU A 220 -8.18 -0.53 -1.76
CA LEU A 220 -9.17 0.46 -2.16
C LEU A 220 -10.05 0.02 -3.35
N GLY A 221 -10.06 -1.25 -3.69
CA GLY A 221 -10.78 -1.79 -4.84
C GLY A 221 -9.99 -2.89 -5.53
N GLY A 222 -9.80 -2.80 -6.84
CA GLY A 222 -9.04 -3.77 -7.62
C GLY A 222 -9.78 -4.25 -8.88
N GLY A 223 -9.52 -5.51 -9.30
CA GLY A 223 -10.11 -6.07 -10.51
C GLY A 223 -9.57 -5.43 -11.79
N ASN A 224 -8.36 -4.86 -11.76
CA ASN A 224 -7.68 -4.18 -12.87
C ASN A 224 -8.44 -2.96 -13.43
N ARG A 225 -9.13 -2.24 -12.57
CA ARG A 225 -9.90 -1.03 -12.90
C ARG A 225 -9.81 -0.02 -11.76
N VAL A 226 -10.24 1.21 -12.01
CA VAL A 226 -10.42 2.22 -10.97
C VAL A 226 -11.78 2.00 -10.29
N ASP A 227 -11.77 1.82 -8.97
CA ASP A 227 -12.98 1.85 -8.14
C ASP A 227 -13.27 3.29 -7.69
N LEU A 228 -14.39 3.85 -8.17
CA LEU A 228 -14.77 5.23 -7.85
C LEU A 228 -15.13 5.43 -6.37
N GLY A 229 -15.59 4.38 -5.69
CA GLY A 229 -15.86 4.41 -4.24
C GLY A 229 -14.55 4.49 -3.47
N GLY A 230 -13.62 3.59 -3.78
CA GLY A 230 -12.27 3.58 -3.23
C GLY A 230 -11.51 4.88 -3.48
N LEU A 231 -11.61 5.43 -4.70
CA LEU A 231 -10.98 6.71 -5.04
C LEU A 231 -11.49 7.85 -4.15
N ARG A 232 -12.82 8.02 -4.00
CA ARG A 232 -13.40 9.07 -3.12
C ARG A 232 -12.98 8.89 -1.65
N ILE A 233 -12.91 7.63 -1.18
CA ILE A 233 -12.42 7.32 0.18
C ILE A 233 -10.97 7.77 0.32
N THR A 234 -10.13 7.51 -0.69
CA THR A 234 -8.71 7.86 -0.69
C THR A 234 -8.49 9.37 -0.69
N GLU A 235 -9.16 10.10 -1.59
CA GLU A 235 -9.06 11.57 -1.70
C GLU A 235 -9.44 12.26 -0.38
N ARG A 236 -10.52 11.82 0.26
CA ARG A 236 -10.93 12.30 1.59
C ARG A 236 -9.93 11.87 2.66
N GLY A 237 -9.55 10.59 2.65
CA GLY A 237 -8.69 9.98 3.67
C GLY A 237 -7.32 10.63 3.77
N VAL A 238 -6.64 10.90 2.65
CA VAL A 238 -5.32 11.54 2.68
C VAL A 238 -5.40 12.98 3.20
N ARG A 239 -6.46 13.73 2.88
CA ARG A 239 -6.69 15.07 3.43
C ARG A 239 -6.98 15.03 4.94
N ASN A 240 -7.74 14.04 5.39
CA ASN A 240 -8.02 13.81 6.80
C ASN A 240 -6.74 13.48 7.58
N LEU A 241 -5.81 12.71 7.00
CA LEU A 241 -4.53 12.42 7.66
C LEU A 241 -3.65 13.67 7.81
N LEU A 242 -3.67 14.60 6.84
CA LEU A 242 -2.98 15.89 6.95
C LEU A 242 -3.55 16.70 8.13
N ALA A 243 -4.87 16.73 8.28
CA ALA A 243 -5.53 17.43 9.40
C ALA A 243 -5.27 16.71 10.75
N PHE A 244 -5.35 15.37 10.79
CA PHE A 244 -5.09 14.57 11.99
C PHE A 244 -3.68 14.78 12.56
N LEU A 245 -2.70 14.91 11.68
CA LEU A 245 -1.30 15.14 12.06
C LEU A 245 -1.01 16.62 12.36
N GLY A 246 -1.97 17.53 12.13
CA GLY A 246 -1.76 18.96 12.27
C GLY A 246 -0.85 19.55 11.19
N ILE A 247 -0.71 18.88 10.05
CA ILE A 247 0.07 19.37 8.89
C ILE A 247 -0.72 20.42 8.13
N CYS A 248 -2.03 20.27 7.99
CA CYS A 248 -2.92 21.27 7.42
C CYS A 248 -3.98 21.65 8.45
N GLU A 249 -4.33 22.94 8.51
CA GLU A 249 -5.49 23.37 9.27
C GLU A 249 -6.77 22.81 8.63
N GLY A 250 -7.72 22.39 9.48
CA GLY A 250 -9.01 21.89 9.04
C GLY A 250 -9.59 20.87 10.01
N SER A 251 -10.86 20.54 9.79
CA SER A 251 -11.53 19.44 10.48
C SER A 251 -11.44 18.16 9.67
N ILE A 252 -11.38 17.02 10.35
CA ILE A 252 -11.50 15.71 9.71
C ILE A 252 -12.89 15.63 9.08
N ALA A 253 -12.94 15.49 7.75
CA ALA A 253 -14.18 15.31 7.04
C ALA A 253 -14.83 13.97 7.44
N PRO A 254 -16.13 13.94 7.80
CA PRO A 254 -16.77 12.73 8.26
C PRO A 254 -16.79 11.66 7.18
N ALA A 255 -16.59 10.41 7.58
CA ALA A 255 -16.86 9.25 6.75
C ALA A 255 -18.38 9.05 6.62
N GLU A 256 -18.81 8.35 5.57
CA GLU A 256 -20.24 8.00 5.38
C GLU A 256 -20.78 7.12 6.51
N SER A 257 -19.91 6.32 7.13
CA SER A 257 -20.20 5.49 8.29
C SER A 257 -18.96 5.38 9.19
N PRO A 258 -19.13 5.10 10.49
CA PRO A 258 -17.99 4.84 11.37
C PRO A 258 -17.17 3.66 10.87
N THR A 259 -15.83 3.76 10.95
CA THR A 259 -14.91 2.67 10.60
C THR A 259 -15.17 1.45 11.48
N SER A 260 -15.49 0.32 10.86
CA SER A 260 -15.61 -0.98 11.52
C SER A 260 -14.25 -1.68 11.59
N PHE A 261 -14.00 -2.44 12.66
CA PHE A 261 -12.71 -3.09 12.89
C PHE A 261 -12.82 -4.60 12.72
N TRP A 262 -11.90 -5.14 11.92
CA TRP A 262 -11.87 -6.54 11.51
C TRP A 262 -10.48 -7.13 11.71
N MET A 263 -10.38 -8.45 11.62
CA MET A 263 -9.11 -9.18 11.80
C MET A 263 -8.94 -10.27 10.74
N LEU A 264 -7.66 -10.53 10.45
CA LEU A 264 -7.17 -11.74 9.78
C LEU A 264 -6.36 -12.54 10.83
N PRO A 265 -7.01 -13.39 11.64
CA PRO A 265 -6.35 -14.03 12.77
C PRO A 265 -5.31 -15.09 12.39
N ASP A 266 -5.51 -15.78 11.27
CA ASP A 266 -4.68 -16.89 10.82
C ASP A 266 -4.83 -17.20 9.32
N ALA A 267 -4.09 -18.23 8.87
CA ALA A 267 -4.04 -18.65 7.47
C ALA A 267 -5.39 -19.20 6.92
N ASP A 268 -6.32 -19.64 7.77
CA ASP A 268 -7.62 -20.15 7.32
C ASP A 268 -8.54 -19.04 6.79
N CYS A 269 -8.15 -17.77 6.98
CA CYS A 269 -8.79 -16.63 6.32
C CYS A 269 -8.56 -16.63 4.81
N TYR A 270 -7.47 -17.22 4.34
CA TYR A 270 -7.04 -17.21 2.94
C TYR A 270 -7.44 -18.53 2.25
N HIS A 271 -8.06 -18.40 1.09
CA HIS A 271 -8.54 -19.52 0.29
C HIS A 271 -7.77 -19.57 -1.02
N PHE A 272 -7.00 -20.63 -1.21
CA PHE A 272 -6.17 -20.81 -2.39
C PHE A 272 -6.79 -21.84 -3.33
N ALA A 273 -6.59 -21.64 -4.64
CA ALA A 273 -7.07 -22.52 -5.68
C ALA A 273 -6.35 -23.89 -5.64
N PRO A 274 -7.08 -24.99 -5.51
CA PRO A 274 -6.48 -26.34 -5.56
C PRO A 274 -6.23 -26.84 -6.98
N ALA A 275 -6.69 -26.09 -8.02
CA ALA A 275 -6.54 -26.44 -9.43
C ALA A 275 -6.44 -25.16 -10.27
N SER A 276 -5.96 -25.31 -11.52
CA SER A 276 -5.94 -24.23 -12.50
C SER A 276 -7.16 -24.30 -13.41
N GLY A 277 -7.66 -23.14 -13.89
CA GLY A 277 -8.81 -23.12 -14.79
C GLY A 277 -9.52 -21.77 -14.81
N ILE A 278 -10.85 -21.81 -15.04
CA ILE A 278 -11.73 -20.65 -14.94
C ILE A 278 -12.46 -20.69 -13.61
N TYR A 279 -12.25 -19.67 -12.80
CA TYR A 279 -12.90 -19.54 -11.48
C TYR A 279 -14.25 -18.83 -11.60
N ARG A 280 -15.25 -19.43 -11.00
CA ARG A 280 -16.57 -18.88 -10.80
C ARG A 280 -16.81 -18.70 -9.31
N PRO A 281 -16.81 -17.47 -8.76
CA PRO A 281 -17.22 -17.23 -7.38
C PRO A 281 -18.72 -17.50 -7.21
N PHE A 282 -19.14 -17.94 -6.02
CA PHE A 282 -20.55 -18.17 -5.71
C PHE A 282 -21.17 -17.04 -4.87
N TYR A 283 -20.36 -16.17 -4.30
CA TYR A 283 -20.79 -15.06 -3.45
C TYR A 283 -20.22 -13.74 -3.95
N PRO A 284 -21.02 -12.66 -3.91
CA PRO A 284 -20.48 -11.31 -4.07
C PRO A 284 -19.69 -10.89 -2.81
N LEU A 285 -18.82 -9.89 -2.96
CA LEU A 285 -18.18 -9.23 -1.82
C LEU A 285 -19.24 -8.75 -0.80
N ASN A 286 -18.85 -8.64 0.46
CA ASN A 286 -19.74 -8.28 1.59
C ASN A 286 -20.73 -9.39 2.00
N SER A 287 -20.60 -10.62 1.49
CA SER A 287 -21.43 -11.74 1.93
C SER A 287 -20.93 -12.30 3.25
N GLN A 288 -21.88 -12.63 4.17
CA GLN A 288 -21.58 -13.49 5.30
C GLN A 288 -21.49 -14.93 4.82
N VAL A 289 -20.38 -15.60 5.13
CA VAL A 289 -20.10 -16.97 4.69
C VAL A 289 -19.79 -17.88 5.88
N LYS A 290 -19.97 -19.19 5.70
CA LYS A 290 -19.71 -20.18 6.76
C LYS A 290 -18.65 -21.17 6.34
N VAL A 291 -17.88 -21.65 7.29
CA VAL A 291 -16.93 -22.75 7.10
C VAL A 291 -17.64 -23.97 6.50
N GLY A 292 -17.00 -24.57 5.49
CA GLY A 292 -17.54 -25.73 4.76
C GLY A 292 -18.47 -25.39 3.59
N GLU A 293 -18.98 -24.15 3.49
CA GLU A 293 -19.75 -23.74 2.31
C GLU A 293 -18.85 -23.62 1.06
N PRO A 294 -19.38 -23.94 -0.14
CA PRO A 294 -18.62 -23.79 -1.38
C PRO A 294 -18.42 -22.30 -1.70
N ALA A 295 -17.17 -21.87 -1.74
CA ALA A 295 -16.78 -20.49 -2.10
C ALA A 295 -16.87 -20.21 -3.60
N GLY A 296 -16.63 -21.25 -4.42
CA GLY A 296 -16.65 -21.15 -5.87
C GLY A 296 -16.26 -22.46 -6.54
N ALA A 297 -16.25 -22.45 -7.86
CA ALA A 297 -15.92 -23.61 -8.69
C ALA A 297 -14.84 -23.25 -9.72
N ILE A 298 -13.89 -24.15 -9.96
CA ILE A 298 -12.84 -24.03 -10.97
C ILE A 298 -13.11 -25.05 -12.06
N TYR A 299 -13.34 -24.56 -13.26
CA TYR A 299 -13.61 -25.35 -14.46
C TYR A 299 -12.30 -25.63 -15.20
N ASP A 300 -12.06 -26.90 -15.50
CA ASP A 300 -10.94 -27.30 -16.34
C ASP A 300 -11.22 -26.92 -17.81
N ILE A 301 -10.33 -26.13 -18.40
CA ILE A 301 -10.53 -25.64 -19.79
C ILE A 301 -10.31 -26.75 -20.82
N ALA A 302 -9.44 -27.71 -20.50
CA ALA A 302 -9.07 -28.78 -21.43
C ALA A 302 -10.04 -29.99 -21.37
N GLU A 303 -10.74 -30.15 -20.23
CA GLU A 303 -11.60 -31.32 -19.98
C GLU A 303 -13.04 -30.87 -19.65
N PRO A 304 -13.87 -30.46 -20.64
CA PRO A 304 -15.19 -29.91 -20.37
C PRO A 304 -16.19 -30.90 -19.77
N ALA A 305 -15.93 -32.20 -19.87
CA ALA A 305 -16.74 -33.24 -19.24
C ALA A 305 -16.40 -33.50 -17.78
N LYS A 306 -15.24 -32.97 -17.30
CA LYS A 306 -14.81 -33.13 -15.92
C LYS A 306 -15.63 -32.22 -14.98
N PRO A 307 -16.15 -32.75 -13.87
CA PRO A 307 -16.79 -31.91 -12.87
C PRO A 307 -15.85 -30.81 -12.38
N PRO A 308 -16.35 -29.59 -12.11
CA PRO A 308 -15.52 -28.51 -11.59
C PRO A 308 -14.97 -28.83 -10.21
N THR A 309 -13.75 -28.36 -9.94
CA THR A 309 -13.17 -28.45 -8.61
C THR A 309 -13.76 -27.37 -7.70
N ILE A 310 -14.30 -27.79 -6.57
CA ILE A 310 -14.94 -26.86 -5.61
C ILE A 310 -13.90 -26.33 -4.62
N VAL A 311 -13.90 -25.01 -4.45
CA VAL A 311 -13.21 -24.32 -3.36
C VAL A 311 -14.21 -24.14 -2.22
N THR A 312 -13.83 -24.49 -0.99
CA THR A 312 -14.70 -24.35 0.19
C THR A 312 -14.11 -23.35 1.17
N PHE A 313 -14.98 -22.61 1.87
CA PHE A 313 -14.55 -21.73 2.93
C PHE A 313 -13.99 -22.52 4.11
N LYS A 314 -12.79 -22.14 4.58
CA LYS A 314 -12.15 -22.69 5.77
C LYS A 314 -12.54 -21.95 7.05
N ARG A 315 -13.13 -20.75 6.90
CA ARG A 315 -13.51 -19.86 7.99
C ARG A 315 -14.87 -19.22 7.74
N SER A 316 -15.65 -19.09 8.82
CA SER A 316 -16.87 -18.27 8.80
C SER A 316 -16.53 -16.81 9.04
N GLY A 317 -17.21 -15.89 8.33
CA GLY A 317 -16.99 -14.45 8.47
C GLY A 317 -17.51 -13.66 7.27
N LEU A 318 -16.96 -12.47 7.06
CA LEU A 318 -17.32 -11.60 5.94
C LEU A 318 -16.35 -11.83 4.77
N LEU A 319 -16.89 -12.10 3.58
CA LEU A 319 -16.10 -12.18 2.35
C LEU A 319 -15.63 -10.78 1.97
N TRP A 320 -14.38 -10.49 2.27
CA TRP A 320 -13.76 -9.20 2.03
C TRP A 320 -13.12 -9.07 0.65
N THR A 321 -12.50 -10.15 0.18
CA THR A 321 -11.75 -10.15 -1.08
C THR A 321 -12.12 -11.37 -1.90
N THR A 322 -12.22 -11.19 -3.23
CA THR A 322 -12.38 -12.27 -4.19
C THR A 322 -11.38 -12.14 -5.34
N ARG A 323 -11.22 -13.22 -6.13
CA ARG A 323 -10.42 -13.19 -7.34
C ARG A 323 -10.93 -12.13 -8.31
N GLY A 324 -10.07 -11.22 -8.76
CA GLY A 324 -10.42 -10.15 -9.71
C GLY A 324 -10.49 -10.63 -11.17
N GLN A 325 -9.80 -11.72 -11.49
CA GLN A 325 -9.76 -12.31 -12.84
C GLN A 325 -10.54 -13.63 -12.87
N GLY A 326 -11.21 -13.91 -14.00
CA GLY A 326 -11.84 -15.21 -14.20
C GLY A 326 -10.84 -16.37 -14.31
N ARG A 327 -9.59 -16.11 -14.74
CA ARG A 327 -8.55 -17.11 -14.82
C ARG A 327 -7.83 -17.27 -13.46
N ILE A 328 -7.60 -18.53 -13.06
CA ILE A 328 -6.91 -18.85 -11.81
C ILE A 328 -5.90 -19.99 -12.04
N ALA A 329 -4.77 -19.96 -11.35
CA ALA A 329 -3.80 -21.04 -11.32
C ALA A 329 -3.77 -21.70 -9.92
N THR A 330 -3.34 -22.95 -9.84
CA THR A 330 -3.12 -23.64 -8.58
C THR A 330 -2.22 -22.80 -7.66
N GLY A 331 -2.66 -22.57 -6.42
CA GLY A 331 -1.97 -21.75 -5.44
C GLY A 331 -2.34 -20.26 -5.46
N ASP A 332 -3.07 -19.77 -6.48
CA ASP A 332 -3.57 -18.39 -6.48
C ASP A 332 -4.64 -18.18 -5.39
N ALA A 333 -4.68 -17.00 -4.80
CA ALA A 333 -5.75 -16.61 -3.89
C ALA A 333 -7.09 -16.49 -4.64
N SER A 334 -8.11 -17.15 -4.15
CA SER A 334 -9.47 -17.13 -4.70
C SER A 334 -10.43 -16.26 -3.88
N ALA A 335 -10.24 -16.22 -2.55
CA ALA A 335 -11.06 -15.46 -1.63
C ALA A 335 -10.32 -15.20 -0.31
N VAL A 336 -10.69 -14.12 0.39
CA VAL A 336 -10.23 -13.84 1.76
C VAL A 336 -11.44 -13.49 2.62
N VAL A 337 -11.52 -14.12 3.79
CA VAL A 337 -12.61 -13.94 4.77
C VAL A 337 -12.04 -13.28 6.01
N ILE A 338 -12.71 -12.21 6.47
CA ILE A 338 -12.35 -11.48 7.69
C ILE A 338 -13.35 -11.76 8.80
N VAL A 339 -12.92 -11.61 10.05
CA VAL A 339 -13.76 -11.76 11.24
C VAL A 339 -13.84 -10.47 12.03
N PRO A 340 -14.94 -10.18 12.76
CA PRO A 340 -15.02 -9.01 13.60
C PRO A 340 -13.89 -8.98 14.65
N ARG A 341 -13.38 -7.79 14.95
CA ARG A 341 -12.56 -7.58 16.13
C ARG A 341 -13.47 -7.54 17.36
N ASN A 342 -13.36 -8.53 18.23
CA ASN A 342 -14.04 -8.55 19.54
C ASN A 342 -13.43 -7.52 20.49
#